data_5fdf5744762d70cf38e546f91140240f
#
_entry.id   5fdf5744762d70cf38e546f91140240f
#
_cell.length_a   1.000
_cell.length_b   1.000
_cell.length_c   1.000
_cell.angle_alpha   90.00
_cell.angle_beta   90.00
_cell.angle_gamma   90.00
#
_symmetry.space_group_name_H-M   'P 1'
#
loop_
_entity.id
_entity.type
_entity.pdbx_description
1 polymer ?
#
loop_
_entity_poly.entity_id
_entity_poly.type
_entity_poly.pdbx_seq_one_letter_code
_entity_poly.pdbx_strand_id
1 'polypeptide(L)'
;MSGYGMSVNDTTIWWQVYPLGFTGAPIRPSNEGERALTPRLDAIIPWLDYLIDMGANGLLLGPVFASETHGYDTVDYYRIDSRLGDDAAFDRLIDACRSRGIRVMLDGVFNHVGRSFPAFRDALAGHGHESMFHITRNAGGGVDYRRFEGHPELPELNHDSEEVVRLVTDGMLH
;
A
#
# COMPACT_ATOMS: atom_id res chain seq x y z
N MET A 1 30.19 -5.08 20.34
CA MET A 1 29.07 -5.69 21.10
C MET A 1 27.85 -5.50 20.25
N SER A 2 27.44 -6.56 19.53
CA SER A 2 26.25 -6.51 18.66
C SER A 2 25.03 -6.54 19.56
N GLY A 3 24.31 -5.40 19.63
CA GLY A 3 23.00 -5.38 20.23
C GLY A 3 22.06 -6.24 19.41
N TYR A 4 21.65 -7.37 19.95
CA TYR A 4 20.48 -8.10 19.45
C TYR A 4 19.28 -7.16 19.58
N GLY A 5 18.89 -6.51 18.49
CA GLY A 5 17.60 -5.86 18.43
C GLY A 5 16.53 -6.91 18.72
N MET A 6 15.75 -6.69 19.77
CA MET A 6 14.58 -7.54 20.05
C MET A 6 13.73 -7.58 18.78
N SER A 7 13.38 -8.78 18.34
CA SER A 7 12.48 -8.98 17.20
C SER A 7 11.23 -8.13 17.41
N VAL A 8 10.83 -7.39 16.38
CA VAL A 8 9.63 -6.53 16.39
C VAL A 8 8.37 -7.29 16.81
N ASN A 9 8.38 -8.61 16.74
CA ASN A 9 7.22 -9.48 16.95
C ASN A 9 7.07 -10.03 18.37
N ASP A 10 8.14 -10.03 19.18
CA ASP A 10 8.10 -10.80 20.44
C ASP A 10 7.34 -10.12 21.58
N THR A 11 7.00 -8.84 21.47
CA THR A 11 6.30 -8.09 22.54
C THR A 11 5.33 -7.04 22.03
N THR A 12 4.93 -7.07 20.78
CA THR A 12 4.02 -6.07 20.21
C THR A 12 2.61 -6.62 20.07
N ILE A 13 1.65 -5.92 20.67
CA ILE A 13 0.23 -6.14 20.46
C ILE A 13 -0.23 -5.09 19.44
N TRP A 14 -0.67 -5.55 18.29
CA TRP A 14 -1.03 -4.70 17.16
C TRP A 14 -2.52 -4.35 17.16
N TRP A 15 -2.82 -3.06 17.03
CA TRP A 15 -4.14 -2.59 16.63
C TRP A 15 -4.13 -2.33 15.13
N GLN A 16 -4.94 -3.09 14.39
CA GLN A 16 -5.04 -2.95 12.95
C GLN A 16 -6.12 -1.95 12.57
N VAL A 17 -5.78 -1.04 11.68
CA VAL A 17 -6.69 -0.02 11.13
C VAL A 17 -6.67 -0.10 9.61
N TYR A 18 -7.84 -0.15 8.98
CA TYR A 18 -7.99 0.07 7.55
C TYR A 18 -8.22 1.57 7.29
N PRO A 19 -7.21 2.33 6.84
CA PRO A 19 -7.23 3.78 6.90
C PRO A 19 -8.36 4.42 6.10
N LEU A 20 -8.60 3.99 4.85
CA LEU A 20 -9.66 4.55 4.02
C LEU A 20 -11.04 4.42 4.69
N GLY A 21 -11.36 3.23 5.19
CA GLY A 21 -12.64 3.00 5.87
C GLY A 21 -12.74 3.70 7.21
N PHE A 22 -11.69 3.62 8.02
CA PHE A 22 -11.67 4.20 9.36
C PHE A 22 -11.81 5.73 9.34
N THR A 23 -11.21 6.39 8.36
CA THR A 23 -11.21 7.86 8.27
C THR A 23 -12.35 8.41 7.41
N GLY A 24 -13.24 7.55 6.91
CA GLY A 24 -14.37 7.95 6.06
C GLY A 24 -13.96 8.45 4.68
N ALA A 25 -12.80 8.00 4.17
CA ALA A 25 -12.40 8.31 2.81
C ALA A 25 -13.27 7.58 1.78
N PRO A 26 -13.54 8.15 0.60
CA PRO A 26 -14.22 7.45 -0.49
C PRO A 26 -13.44 6.22 -0.91
N ILE A 27 -13.97 5.01 -0.64
CA ILE A 27 -13.28 3.75 -0.97
C ILE A 27 -13.28 3.50 -2.48
N ARG A 28 -14.34 3.86 -3.17
CA ARG A 28 -14.49 3.76 -4.62
C ARG A 28 -14.83 5.13 -5.20
N PRO A 29 -13.84 6.02 -5.34
CA PRO A 29 -14.07 7.37 -5.78
C PRO A 29 -14.63 7.39 -7.21
N SER A 30 -15.71 8.12 -7.41
CA SER A 30 -16.44 8.24 -8.66
C SER A 30 -16.03 9.46 -9.50
N ASN A 31 -15.29 10.39 -8.88
CA ASN A 31 -14.86 11.64 -9.52
C ASN A 31 -13.56 12.17 -8.88
N GLU A 32 -12.95 13.15 -9.54
CA GLU A 32 -11.71 13.76 -9.08
C GLU A 32 -11.83 14.51 -7.73
N GLY A 33 -13.00 15.05 -7.42
CA GLY A 33 -13.23 15.71 -6.13
C GLY A 33 -13.12 14.73 -4.95
N GLU A 34 -13.54 13.49 -5.14
CA GLU A 34 -13.41 12.44 -4.14
C GLU A 34 -11.97 11.92 -3.98
N ARG A 35 -11.08 12.23 -4.94
CA ARG A 35 -9.64 11.97 -4.90
C ARG A 35 -8.82 13.17 -4.41
N ALA A 36 -9.49 14.28 -4.09
CA ALA A 36 -8.82 15.49 -3.64
C ALA A 36 -7.96 15.24 -2.39
N LEU A 37 -6.80 15.87 -2.34
CA LEU A 37 -5.89 15.80 -1.20
C LEU A 37 -6.62 16.22 0.08
N THR A 38 -6.72 15.28 1.00
CA THR A 38 -7.40 15.49 2.29
C THR A 38 -6.61 14.78 3.39
N PRO A 39 -6.09 15.48 4.40
CA PRO A 39 -5.20 14.91 5.41
C PRO A 39 -5.97 14.05 6.44
N ARG A 40 -6.62 12.99 5.97
CA ARG A 40 -7.46 12.12 6.81
C ARG A 40 -6.67 11.25 7.79
N LEU A 41 -5.37 11.00 7.54
CA LEU A 41 -4.52 10.29 8.49
C LEU A 41 -4.46 11.01 9.85
N ASP A 42 -4.61 12.33 9.88
CA ASP A 42 -4.66 13.10 11.13
C ASP A 42 -5.82 12.65 12.05
N ALA A 43 -6.90 12.10 11.49
CA ALA A 43 -8.02 11.58 12.28
C ALA A 43 -7.69 10.32 13.08
N ILE A 44 -6.58 9.64 12.79
CA ILE A 44 -6.10 8.48 13.56
C ILE A 44 -5.39 8.93 14.84
N ILE A 45 -4.73 10.11 14.82
CA ILE A 45 -3.88 10.59 15.92
C ILE A 45 -4.61 10.60 17.27
N PRO A 46 -5.85 11.10 17.40
CA PRO A 46 -6.57 11.09 18.69
C PRO A 46 -6.85 9.68 19.23
N TRP A 47 -6.79 8.65 18.39
CA TRP A 47 -7.05 7.26 18.79
C TRP A 47 -5.81 6.54 19.33
N LEU A 48 -4.62 7.16 19.24
CA LEU A 48 -3.39 6.54 19.70
C LEU A 48 -3.37 6.37 21.24
N ASP A 49 -3.98 7.28 21.97
CA ASP A 49 -4.09 7.15 23.43
C ASP A 49 -5.05 5.99 23.79
N TYR A 50 -6.16 5.84 23.04
CA TYR A 50 -7.05 4.70 23.20
C TYR A 50 -6.36 3.36 22.86
N LEU A 51 -5.50 3.33 21.85
CA LEU A 51 -4.67 2.16 21.52
C LEU A 51 -3.85 1.72 22.75
N ILE A 52 -3.22 2.68 23.43
CA ILE A 52 -2.41 2.43 24.64
C ILE A 52 -3.32 1.94 25.78
N ASP A 53 -4.47 2.56 25.99
CA ASP A 53 -5.43 2.20 27.05
C ASP A 53 -5.96 0.77 26.86
N MET A 54 -6.08 0.28 25.63
CA MET A 54 -6.40 -1.12 25.33
C MET A 54 -5.25 -2.10 25.62
N GLY A 55 -4.04 -1.62 25.94
CA GLY A 55 -2.87 -2.44 26.15
C GLY A 55 -2.11 -2.79 24.86
N ALA A 56 -2.46 -2.18 23.72
CA ALA A 56 -1.70 -2.30 22.48
C ALA A 56 -0.51 -1.32 22.47
N ASN A 57 0.54 -1.65 21.72
CA ASN A 57 1.75 -0.85 21.57
C ASN A 57 2.26 -0.82 20.12
N GLY A 58 1.44 -1.27 19.19
CA GLY A 58 1.69 -1.23 17.75
C GLY A 58 0.45 -0.83 16.96
N LEU A 59 0.64 0.00 15.94
CA LEU A 59 -0.35 0.38 14.94
C LEU A 59 0.00 -0.32 13.63
N LEU A 60 -0.88 -1.21 13.16
CA LEU A 60 -0.79 -1.81 11.84
C LEU A 60 -1.77 -1.08 10.92
N LEU A 61 -1.23 -0.39 9.92
CA LEU A 61 -2.03 0.30 8.92
C LEU A 61 -2.24 -0.61 7.72
N GLY A 62 -3.48 -0.85 7.33
CA GLY A 62 -3.81 -1.34 6.00
C GLY A 62 -3.26 -0.40 4.93
N PRO A 63 -3.41 -0.71 3.63
CA PRO A 63 -2.72 0.02 2.57
C PRO A 63 -2.91 1.53 2.66
N VAL A 64 -1.80 2.27 2.60
CA VAL A 64 -1.76 3.74 2.65
C VAL A 64 -1.32 4.37 1.33
N PHE A 65 -0.78 3.56 0.42
CA PHE A 65 -0.23 4.05 -0.84
C PHE A 65 -1.32 4.33 -1.87
N ALA A 66 -0.99 5.18 -2.86
CA ALA A 66 -1.92 5.57 -3.91
C ALA A 66 -2.53 4.35 -4.61
N SER A 67 -3.85 4.32 -4.72
CA SER A 67 -4.61 3.19 -5.22
C SER A 67 -5.78 3.62 -6.11
N GLU A 68 -6.29 2.69 -6.90
CA GLU A 68 -7.47 2.96 -7.74
C GLU A 68 -8.73 3.10 -6.89
N THR A 69 -8.94 2.17 -5.94
CA THR A 69 -10.14 2.12 -5.12
C THR A 69 -9.85 1.84 -3.65
N HIS A 70 -9.84 0.57 -3.25
CA HIS A 70 -9.85 0.13 -1.84
C HIS A 70 -8.47 0.03 -1.18
N GLY A 71 -7.42 0.48 -1.82
CA GLY A 71 -6.06 0.44 -1.25
C GLY A 71 -5.25 -0.79 -1.66
N TYR A 72 -5.90 -1.93 -1.91
CA TYR A 72 -5.22 -3.16 -2.35
C TYR A 72 -4.98 -3.20 -3.86
N ASP A 73 -5.41 -2.21 -4.60
CA ASP A 73 -5.19 -2.00 -6.03
C ASP A 73 -4.21 -0.85 -6.25
N THR A 74 -3.00 -1.01 -5.72
CA THR A 74 -1.94 0.01 -5.70
C THR A 74 -1.56 0.46 -7.10
N VAL A 75 -1.39 1.77 -7.27
CA VAL A 75 -0.93 2.39 -8.54
C VAL A 75 0.41 3.11 -8.38
N ASP A 76 0.80 3.46 -7.15
CA ASP A 76 2.09 4.08 -6.86
C ASP A 76 2.50 3.76 -5.43
N TYR A 77 3.61 3.04 -5.26
CA TYR A 77 4.13 2.65 -3.96
C TYR A 77 4.96 3.73 -3.25
N TYR A 78 5.26 4.83 -3.94
CA TYR A 78 6.11 5.90 -3.43
C TYR A 78 5.32 7.14 -3.02
N ARG A 79 4.01 7.07 -3.05
CA ARG A 79 3.14 8.19 -2.73
C ARG A 79 1.99 7.75 -1.84
N ILE A 80 1.74 8.53 -0.80
CA ILE A 80 0.54 8.35 0.03
C ILE A 80 -0.72 8.64 -0.81
N ASP A 81 -1.76 7.85 -0.60
CA ASP A 81 -3.05 8.06 -1.27
C ASP A 81 -3.62 9.45 -0.89
N SER A 82 -3.90 10.25 -1.91
CA SER A 82 -4.38 11.63 -1.71
C SER A 82 -5.65 11.72 -0.87
N ARG A 83 -6.48 10.67 -0.88
CA ARG A 83 -7.67 10.56 -0.03
C ARG A 83 -7.32 10.43 1.46
N LEU A 84 -6.11 10.01 1.78
CA LEU A 84 -5.58 9.89 3.15
C LEU A 84 -4.71 11.07 3.54
N GLY A 85 -4.06 11.70 2.57
CA GLY A 85 -3.18 12.83 2.80
C GLY A 85 -1.99 12.85 1.85
N ASP A 86 -0.93 13.44 2.33
CA ASP A 86 0.39 13.52 1.72
C ASP A 86 1.45 13.00 2.70
N ASP A 87 2.72 13.07 2.30
CA ASP A 87 3.85 12.68 3.13
C ASP A 87 3.86 13.47 4.45
N ALA A 88 3.47 14.76 4.43
CA ALA A 88 3.40 15.56 5.65
C ALA A 88 2.32 15.08 6.63
N ALA A 89 1.16 14.62 6.13
CA ALA A 89 0.14 14.01 6.98
C ALA A 89 0.60 12.65 7.53
N PHE A 90 1.30 11.87 6.73
CA PHE A 90 1.89 10.60 7.16
C PHE A 90 2.96 10.83 8.23
N ASP A 91 3.89 11.78 8.02
CA ASP A 91 4.93 12.12 8.99
C ASP A 91 4.34 12.55 10.35
N ARG A 92 3.26 13.36 10.34
CA ARG A 92 2.58 13.74 11.60
C ARG A 92 2.05 12.53 12.35
N LEU A 93 1.46 11.55 11.65
CA LEU A 93 0.99 10.32 12.29
C LEU A 93 2.16 9.50 12.84
N ILE A 94 3.25 9.35 12.07
CA ILE A 94 4.45 8.61 12.50
C ILE A 94 5.09 9.29 13.72
N ASP A 95 5.21 10.60 13.74
CA ASP A 95 5.77 11.35 14.87
C ASP A 95 4.86 11.25 16.11
N ALA A 96 3.55 11.27 15.93
CA ALA A 96 2.60 11.06 17.03
C ALA A 96 2.71 9.63 17.61
N CYS A 97 2.91 8.61 16.77
CA CYS A 97 3.18 7.24 17.22
C CYS A 97 4.52 7.16 17.96
N ARG A 98 5.57 7.71 17.37
CA ARG A 98 6.93 7.69 17.94
C ARG A 98 6.98 8.36 19.32
N SER A 99 6.33 9.51 19.48
CA SER A 99 6.29 10.24 20.76
C SER A 99 5.58 9.46 21.88
N ARG A 100 4.76 8.48 21.53
CA ARG A 100 4.04 7.59 22.45
C ARG A 100 4.67 6.20 22.60
N GLY A 101 5.79 5.94 21.94
CA GLY A 101 6.43 4.62 21.93
C GLY A 101 5.63 3.55 21.16
N ILE A 102 4.71 3.96 20.29
CA ILE A 102 3.92 3.07 19.45
C ILE A 102 4.74 2.70 18.21
N ARG A 103 4.86 1.40 17.95
CA ARG A 103 5.46 0.88 16.72
C ARG A 103 4.46 0.98 15.57
N VAL A 104 4.97 1.20 14.36
CA VAL A 104 4.13 1.25 13.15
C VAL A 104 4.54 0.14 12.20
N MET A 105 3.54 -0.53 11.62
CA MET A 105 3.70 -1.50 10.55
C MET A 105 2.76 -1.10 9.40
N LEU A 106 3.26 -1.16 8.18
CA LEU A 106 2.47 -0.90 6.98
C LEU A 106 2.13 -2.21 6.29
N ASP A 107 0.94 -2.28 5.72
CA ASP A 107 0.53 -3.37 4.85
C ASP A 107 1.17 -3.21 3.46
N GLY A 108 1.96 -4.18 3.04
CA GLY A 108 2.62 -4.21 1.75
C GLY A 108 1.87 -5.10 0.77
N VAL A 109 1.21 -4.51 -0.22
CA VAL A 109 0.51 -5.26 -1.27
C VAL A 109 1.51 -5.62 -2.37
N PHE A 110 2.23 -6.75 -2.19
CA PHE A 110 3.32 -7.14 -3.09
C PHE A 110 2.93 -8.21 -4.12
N ASN A 111 1.74 -8.80 -4.01
CA ASN A 111 1.31 -9.87 -4.91
C ASN A 111 0.75 -9.34 -6.25
N HIS A 112 0.09 -8.21 -6.24
CA HIS A 112 -0.61 -7.63 -7.38
C HIS A 112 -0.66 -6.11 -7.28
N VAL A 113 -1.07 -5.47 -8.38
CA VAL A 113 -1.25 -4.01 -8.48
C VAL A 113 -2.62 -3.68 -9.07
N GLY A 114 -2.98 -2.39 -9.10
CA GLY A 114 -4.15 -1.91 -9.84
C GLY A 114 -3.88 -1.87 -11.35
N ARG A 115 -4.94 -1.86 -12.17
CA ARG A 115 -4.80 -1.81 -13.64
C ARG A 115 -4.18 -0.52 -14.16
N SER A 116 -4.29 0.58 -13.40
CA SER A 116 -3.67 1.85 -13.75
C SER A 116 -2.21 1.96 -13.33
N PHE A 117 -1.64 0.90 -12.74
CA PHE A 117 -0.21 0.86 -12.42
C PHE A 117 0.61 1.13 -13.68
N PRO A 118 1.53 2.14 -13.69
CA PRO A 118 2.19 2.59 -14.91
C PRO A 118 2.88 1.47 -15.69
N ALA A 119 3.70 0.66 -15.02
CA ALA A 119 4.40 -0.44 -15.67
C ALA A 119 3.45 -1.51 -16.25
N PHE A 120 2.25 -1.72 -15.65
CA PHE A 120 1.27 -2.63 -16.23
C PHE A 120 0.64 -2.08 -17.51
N ARG A 121 0.35 -0.79 -17.54
CA ARG A 121 -0.16 -0.12 -18.76
C ARG A 121 0.86 -0.17 -19.89
N ASP A 122 2.14 0.07 -19.57
CA ASP A 122 3.23 -0.01 -20.54
C ASP A 122 3.40 -1.44 -21.06
N ALA A 123 3.34 -2.43 -20.17
CA ALA A 123 3.41 -3.85 -20.54
C ALA A 123 2.26 -4.27 -21.47
N LEU A 124 1.02 -3.82 -21.20
CA LEU A 124 -0.12 -4.10 -22.07
C LEU A 124 0.05 -3.45 -23.46
N ALA A 125 0.62 -2.25 -23.51
CA ALA A 125 0.87 -1.52 -24.75
C ALA A 125 2.11 -2.03 -25.55
N GLY A 126 2.92 -2.92 -24.96
CA GLY A 126 4.18 -3.38 -25.54
C GLY A 126 5.30 -2.33 -25.47
N HIS A 127 5.25 -1.45 -24.50
CA HIS A 127 6.24 -0.38 -24.28
C HIS A 127 7.29 -0.74 -23.22
N GLY A 128 7.37 -2.00 -22.83
CA GLY A 128 8.31 -2.51 -21.83
C GLY A 128 7.59 -3.08 -20.61
N HIS A 129 8.38 -3.52 -19.62
CA HIS A 129 7.91 -4.06 -18.34
C HIS A 129 7.09 -5.36 -18.41
N GLU A 130 7.03 -6.04 -19.58
CA GLU A 130 6.29 -7.30 -19.72
C GLU A 130 6.80 -8.37 -18.76
N SER A 131 8.08 -8.34 -18.40
CA SER A 131 8.69 -9.28 -17.44
C SER A 131 8.08 -9.17 -16.04
N MET A 132 7.55 -8.00 -15.69
CA MET A 132 6.93 -7.76 -14.36
C MET A 132 5.61 -8.47 -14.16
N PHE A 133 5.00 -8.98 -15.25
CA PHE A 133 3.65 -9.57 -15.22
C PHE A 133 3.61 -10.89 -15.99
N HIS A 134 2.62 -11.73 -15.67
CA HIS A 134 2.35 -12.95 -16.43
C HIS A 134 1.42 -12.62 -17.61
N ILE A 135 1.97 -12.07 -18.69
CA ILE A 135 1.21 -11.67 -19.88
C ILE A 135 1.31 -12.74 -20.97
N THR A 136 0.20 -13.06 -21.60
CA THR A 136 0.11 -13.94 -22.77
C THR A 136 -0.51 -13.18 -23.94
N ARG A 137 0.13 -13.21 -25.10
CA ARG A 137 -0.38 -12.64 -26.37
C ARG A 137 -0.77 -13.77 -27.31
N ASN A 138 -1.99 -13.75 -27.80
CA ASN A 138 -2.43 -14.72 -28.78
C ASN A 138 -2.14 -14.27 -30.23
N ALA A 139 -2.22 -15.20 -31.19
CA ALA A 139 -1.95 -14.94 -32.59
C ALA A 139 -2.90 -13.92 -33.25
N GLY A 140 -4.08 -13.66 -32.65
CA GLY A 140 -5.06 -12.66 -33.08
C GLY A 140 -4.85 -11.28 -32.45
N GLY A 141 -3.72 -11.04 -31.75
CA GLY A 141 -3.43 -9.76 -31.11
C GLY A 141 -4.12 -9.54 -29.75
N GLY A 142 -4.87 -10.51 -29.26
CA GLY A 142 -5.48 -10.46 -27.92
C GLY A 142 -4.41 -10.59 -26.84
N VAL A 143 -4.60 -9.84 -25.76
CA VAL A 143 -3.71 -9.86 -24.60
C VAL A 143 -4.48 -10.38 -23.40
N ASP A 144 -3.92 -11.38 -22.73
CA ASP A 144 -4.41 -11.90 -21.45
C ASP A 144 -3.31 -11.82 -20.40
N TYR A 145 -3.67 -11.82 -19.13
CA TYR A 145 -2.73 -11.73 -18.01
C TYR A 145 -3.27 -12.48 -16.80
N ARG A 146 -2.35 -12.90 -15.94
CA ARG A 146 -2.72 -13.55 -14.68
C ARG A 146 -3.30 -12.54 -13.71
N ARG A 147 -4.35 -12.96 -12.98
CA ARG A 147 -5.16 -12.13 -12.10
C ARG A 147 -5.20 -12.73 -10.71
N PHE A 148 -5.11 -11.89 -9.72
CA PHE A 148 -5.30 -12.32 -8.33
C PHE A 148 -6.74 -12.80 -8.13
N GLU A 149 -6.90 -14.07 -7.76
CA GLU A 149 -8.20 -14.73 -7.51
C GLU A 149 -9.25 -14.52 -8.62
N GLY A 150 -8.80 -14.31 -9.85
CA GLY A 150 -9.68 -14.10 -11.01
C GLY A 150 -10.19 -12.66 -11.15
N HIS A 151 -9.79 -11.74 -10.31
CA HIS A 151 -10.17 -10.32 -10.36
C HIS A 151 -9.46 -9.60 -11.52
N PRO A 152 -10.17 -9.16 -12.58
CA PRO A 152 -9.53 -8.54 -13.74
C PRO A 152 -8.89 -7.18 -13.43
N GLU A 153 -9.27 -6.54 -12.35
CA GLU A 153 -8.71 -5.29 -11.85
C GLU A 153 -7.37 -5.46 -11.11
N LEU A 154 -6.97 -6.70 -10.78
CA LEU A 154 -5.80 -7.00 -9.96
C LEU A 154 -4.79 -7.87 -10.72
N PRO A 155 -3.99 -7.28 -11.64
CA PRO A 155 -2.91 -8.02 -12.33
C PRO A 155 -1.83 -8.44 -11.34
N GLU A 156 -1.48 -9.75 -11.36
CA GLU A 156 -0.43 -10.30 -10.52
C GLU A 156 0.96 -9.89 -11.00
N LEU A 157 1.83 -9.59 -10.04
CA LEU A 157 3.25 -9.37 -10.26
C LEU A 157 3.99 -10.70 -10.44
N ASN A 158 4.95 -10.73 -11.34
CA ASN A 158 5.84 -11.86 -11.56
C ASN A 158 7.06 -11.76 -10.65
N HIS A 159 7.05 -12.46 -9.54
CA HIS A 159 8.15 -12.44 -8.56
C HIS A 159 9.45 -13.11 -9.06
N ASP A 160 9.43 -13.78 -10.20
CA ASP A 160 10.65 -14.27 -10.85
C ASP A 160 11.35 -13.16 -11.67
N SER A 161 10.71 -12.00 -11.84
CA SER A 161 11.26 -10.85 -12.55
C SER A 161 12.20 -10.06 -11.65
N GLU A 162 13.42 -9.80 -12.12
CA GLU A 162 14.36 -8.91 -11.43
C GLU A 162 13.83 -7.48 -11.25
N GLU A 163 12.95 -7.00 -12.14
CA GLU A 163 12.31 -5.69 -12.00
C GLU A 163 11.36 -5.65 -10.81
N VAL A 164 10.57 -6.72 -10.59
CA VAL A 164 9.69 -6.85 -9.43
C VAL A 164 10.51 -6.99 -8.15
N VAL A 165 11.56 -7.81 -8.17
CA VAL A 165 12.46 -7.95 -7.02
C VAL A 165 13.04 -6.59 -6.63
N ARG A 166 13.55 -5.82 -7.58
CA ARG A 166 14.08 -4.47 -7.31
C ARG A 166 13.01 -3.50 -6.84
N LEU A 167 11.81 -3.53 -7.43
CA LEU A 167 10.69 -2.69 -6.97
C LEU A 167 10.41 -2.92 -5.48
N VAL A 168 10.37 -4.17 -5.05
CA VAL A 168 10.06 -4.52 -3.66
C VAL A 168 11.25 -4.27 -2.74
N THR A 169 12.45 -4.76 -3.08
CA THR A 169 13.61 -4.73 -2.17
C THR A 169 14.28 -3.37 -2.10
N ASP A 170 14.48 -2.71 -3.26
CA ASP A 170 15.25 -1.47 -3.33
C ASP A 170 14.35 -0.23 -3.23
N GLY A 171 13.08 -0.39 -3.58
CA GLY A 171 12.12 0.70 -3.58
C GLY A 171 11.28 0.80 -2.33
N MET A 172 10.70 -0.31 -1.88
CA MET A 172 9.68 -0.28 -0.83
C MET A 172 10.19 -0.67 0.55
N LEU A 173 11.30 -1.42 0.66
CA LEU A 173 11.87 -1.87 1.92
C LEU A 173 13.06 -1.01 2.39
N HIS A 174 13.33 0.08 1.70
CA HIS A 174 14.29 1.11 2.06
C HIS A 174 13.56 2.23 2.77
#